data_461066c5141874a97b74cf8da0df0738
#
_entry.id   461066c5141874a97b74cf8da0df0738
#
_cell.length_a   1.000
_cell.length_b   1.000
_cell.length_c   1.000
_cell.angle_alpha   90.00
_cell.angle_beta   90.00
_cell.angle_gamma   90.00
#
_symmetry.space_group_name_H-M   'P 1'
#
loop_
_entity.id
_entity.type
_entity.pdbx_description
1 polymer ?
#
loop_
_entity_poly.entity_id
_entity_poly.type
_entity_poly.pdbx_seq_one_letter_code
_entity_poly.pdbx_strand_id
1 'polypeptide(L)'
;MCGRMTQQRPSSELAEIFEAEDRIDAPGGRFNLAPTDDAAVVVQREEQRAITAYRWGLIPHWSDSPKTGNRMFNARAETLDRNPAFRYAFSKRRCLVPADAYYEWKRAGNVRQPYAIVRPDGRPIALAGLWAGWKDEDTGEVIRSFTIVTAGANDMMAPIHDRMPVMIPEEAWERWLDPERTSGDGLAELKGLLVPSDDGWLEMYPVSRRVNDVRNDGPDLVEPISPEDVATGGGPTKDAPDPRTPGLFDDDPGISAS
;
A
#
# COMPACT_ATOMS: atom_id res chain seq x y z
N MET A 1 7.87 -7.80 5.78
CA MET A 1 7.68 -7.40 4.36
C MET A 1 6.34 -6.68 4.25
N CYS A 2 6.32 -5.51 3.63
CA CYS A 2 5.09 -4.73 3.47
C CYS A 2 4.03 -5.55 2.71
N GLY A 3 3.05 -6.05 3.43
CA GLY A 3 1.98 -6.91 2.90
C GLY A 3 0.59 -6.41 3.29
N ARG A 4 0.49 -5.21 3.85
CA ARG A 4 -0.76 -4.57 4.22
C ARG A 4 -0.58 -3.06 4.27
N MET A 5 -1.52 -2.30 3.67
CA MET A 5 -1.46 -0.83 3.68
C MET A 5 -2.87 -0.23 3.69
N THR A 6 -2.94 1.09 3.82
CA THR A 6 -4.17 1.86 3.72
C THR A 6 -4.10 2.89 2.61
N GLN A 7 -5.23 3.15 1.96
CA GLN A 7 -5.49 4.28 1.07
C GLN A 7 -6.80 4.92 1.50
N GLN A 8 -6.72 5.82 2.47
CA GLN A 8 -7.89 6.40 3.13
C GLN A 8 -8.46 7.57 2.33
N ARG A 9 -7.57 8.30 1.64
CA ARG A 9 -7.92 9.47 0.84
C ARG A 9 -8.64 9.09 -0.44
N PRO A 10 -9.59 9.91 -0.90
CA PRO A 10 -10.13 9.77 -2.26
C PRO A 10 -9.04 10.00 -3.31
N SER A 11 -9.21 9.42 -4.49
CA SER A 11 -8.22 9.55 -5.57
C SER A 11 -8.05 10.98 -6.06
N SER A 12 -9.09 11.82 -5.94
CA SER A 12 -9.00 13.25 -6.23
C SER A 12 -8.00 14.00 -5.34
N GLU A 13 -7.99 13.72 -4.03
CA GLU A 13 -7.00 14.29 -3.11
C GLU A 13 -5.58 13.78 -3.41
N LEU A 14 -5.45 12.47 -3.71
CA LEU A 14 -4.17 11.93 -4.15
C LEU A 14 -3.70 12.58 -5.47
N ALA A 15 -4.62 12.86 -6.40
CA ALA A 15 -4.31 13.53 -7.66
C ALA A 15 -3.74 14.94 -7.43
N GLU A 16 -4.29 15.70 -6.49
CA GLU A 16 -3.75 17.00 -6.11
C GLU A 16 -2.35 16.88 -5.50
N ILE A 17 -2.16 15.94 -4.55
CA ILE A 17 -0.86 15.75 -3.87
C ILE A 17 0.24 15.33 -4.84
N PHE A 18 -0.06 14.43 -5.77
CA PHE A 18 0.91 13.86 -6.72
C PHE A 18 0.98 14.61 -8.05
N GLU A 19 0.26 15.73 -8.20
CA GLU A 19 0.16 16.51 -9.45
C GLU A 19 -0.19 15.60 -10.64
N ALA A 20 -1.26 14.83 -10.51
CA ALA A 20 -1.66 13.78 -11.44
C ALA A 20 -3.11 13.95 -11.89
N GLU A 21 -3.44 13.42 -13.07
CA GLU A 21 -4.82 13.27 -13.54
C GLU A 21 -5.48 12.10 -12.77
N ASP A 22 -6.64 12.32 -12.16
CA ASP A 22 -7.44 11.23 -11.59
C ASP A 22 -8.20 10.49 -12.70
N ARG A 23 -7.89 9.19 -12.86
CA ARG A 23 -8.53 8.32 -13.85
C ARG A 23 -9.39 7.21 -13.24
N ILE A 24 -9.59 7.22 -11.93
CA ILE A 24 -10.33 6.14 -11.25
C ILE A 24 -11.53 6.62 -10.46
N ASP A 25 -11.57 7.91 -10.08
CA ASP A 25 -12.66 8.50 -9.28
C ASP A 25 -13.03 7.62 -8.06
N ALA A 26 -12.00 7.19 -7.32
CA ALA A 26 -12.17 6.30 -6.17
C ALA A 26 -12.46 7.11 -4.89
N PRO A 27 -13.48 6.71 -4.10
CA PRO A 27 -13.90 7.47 -2.92
C PRO A 27 -12.90 7.41 -1.75
N GLY A 28 -11.85 6.57 -1.82
CA GLY A 28 -10.96 6.29 -0.69
C GLY A 28 -11.58 5.33 0.32
N GLY A 29 -11.18 5.48 1.60
CA GLY A 29 -11.76 4.69 2.69
C GLY A 29 -11.31 3.24 2.74
N ARG A 30 -10.14 2.92 2.19
CA ARG A 30 -9.55 1.58 2.26
C ARG A 30 -8.52 1.52 3.38
N PHE A 31 -8.84 0.79 4.45
CA PHE A 31 -8.04 0.72 5.68
C PHE A 31 -7.26 -0.58 5.82
N ASN A 32 -7.45 -1.55 4.92
CA ASN A 32 -6.85 -2.87 5.07
C ASN A 32 -6.56 -3.56 3.73
N LEU A 33 -5.91 -2.84 2.81
CA LEU A 33 -5.49 -3.39 1.51
C LEU A 33 -4.45 -4.48 1.67
N ALA A 34 -4.67 -5.60 1.00
CA ALA A 34 -3.79 -6.77 1.00
C ALA A 34 -3.34 -7.14 -0.42
N PRO A 35 -2.27 -7.94 -0.58
CA PRO A 35 -1.93 -8.50 -1.87
C PRO A 35 -3.12 -9.18 -2.54
N THR A 36 -3.28 -8.94 -3.83
CA THR A 36 -4.37 -9.27 -4.73
C THR A 36 -5.51 -8.25 -4.82
N ASP A 37 -5.60 -7.30 -3.91
CA ASP A 37 -6.53 -6.18 -4.05
C ASP A 37 -6.05 -5.19 -5.11
N ASP A 38 -6.98 -4.45 -5.69
CA ASP A 38 -6.67 -3.29 -6.51
C ASP A 38 -6.39 -2.08 -5.60
N ALA A 39 -5.35 -1.32 -5.95
CA ALA A 39 -4.96 -0.12 -5.24
C ALA A 39 -4.57 1.00 -6.20
N ALA A 40 -4.73 2.24 -5.77
CA ALA A 40 -4.31 3.41 -6.51
C ALA A 40 -2.77 3.43 -6.64
N VAL A 41 -2.30 3.72 -7.85
CA VAL A 41 -0.88 3.95 -8.17
C VAL A 41 -0.74 5.18 -9.03
N VAL A 42 0.37 5.90 -8.87
CA VAL A 42 0.76 7.02 -9.71
C VAL A 42 1.74 6.54 -10.77
N VAL A 43 1.42 6.74 -12.02
CA VAL A 43 2.27 6.38 -13.16
C VAL A 43 2.51 7.59 -14.06
N GLN A 44 3.66 7.64 -14.75
CA GLN A 44 3.86 8.57 -15.85
C GLN A 44 3.13 8.09 -17.08
N ARG A 45 2.34 8.96 -17.69
CA ARG A 45 1.64 8.75 -18.94
C ARG A 45 1.97 9.91 -19.87
N GLU A 46 2.71 9.62 -20.93
CA GLU A 46 3.20 10.67 -21.82
C GLU A 46 3.88 11.80 -21.04
N GLU A 47 3.36 13.02 -21.08
CA GLU A 47 3.94 14.17 -20.41
C GLU A 47 3.37 14.45 -19.02
N GLN A 48 2.35 13.69 -18.56
CA GLN A 48 1.74 13.92 -17.24
C GLN A 48 1.60 12.66 -16.39
N ARG A 49 1.51 12.87 -15.08
CA ARG A 49 1.21 11.81 -14.14
C ARG A 49 -0.28 11.46 -14.16
N ALA A 50 -0.59 10.20 -13.87
CA ALA A 50 -1.98 9.76 -13.74
C ALA A 50 -2.13 8.83 -12.53
N ILE A 51 -3.23 8.98 -11.78
CA ILE A 51 -3.70 8.02 -10.79
C ILE A 51 -4.54 6.96 -11.52
N THR A 52 -4.20 5.71 -11.30
CA THR A 52 -4.90 4.56 -11.87
C THR A 52 -4.94 3.41 -10.85
N ALA A 53 -5.84 2.45 -11.03
CA ALA A 53 -5.91 1.28 -10.15
C ALA A 53 -5.21 0.09 -10.80
N TYR A 54 -4.30 -0.55 -10.07
CA TYR A 54 -3.63 -1.78 -10.46
C TYR A 54 -3.71 -2.82 -9.35
N ARG A 55 -3.70 -4.09 -9.74
CA ARG A 55 -3.70 -5.22 -8.82
C ARG A 55 -2.36 -5.33 -8.09
N TRP A 56 -2.39 -5.42 -6.76
CA TRP A 56 -1.19 -5.61 -5.96
C TRP A 56 -0.68 -7.05 -6.04
N GLY A 57 0.49 -7.23 -6.59
CA GLY A 57 1.13 -8.51 -6.90
C GLY A 57 1.46 -8.60 -8.37
N LEU A 58 2.69 -8.17 -8.73
CA LEU A 58 3.16 -8.04 -10.10
C LEU A 58 3.11 -9.38 -10.84
N ILE A 59 2.45 -9.40 -11.99
CA ILE A 59 2.39 -10.55 -12.89
C ILE A 59 3.36 -10.27 -14.04
N PRO A 60 4.48 -11.00 -14.14
CA PRO A 60 5.39 -10.84 -15.26
C PRO A 60 4.69 -11.14 -16.59
N HIS A 61 5.02 -10.41 -17.64
CA HIS A 61 4.40 -10.59 -18.97
C HIS A 61 4.55 -11.99 -19.58
N TRP A 62 5.56 -12.72 -19.15
CA TRP A 62 5.86 -14.08 -19.60
C TRP A 62 5.22 -15.17 -18.73
N SER A 63 4.42 -14.80 -17.75
CA SER A 63 3.81 -15.76 -16.82
C SER A 63 2.65 -16.50 -17.48
N ASP A 64 2.57 -17.81 -17.26
CA ASP A 64 1.46 -18.64 -17.75
C ASP A 64 0.17 -18.48 -16.94
N SER A 65 0.22 -17.76 -15.80
CA SER A 65 -0.93 -17.62 -14.92
C SER A 65 -0.88 -16.34 -14.09
N PRO A 66 -2.02 -15.66 -13.91
CA PRO A 66 -2.11 -14.49 -13.04
C PRO A 66 -1.84 -14.81 -11.55
N LYS A 67 -1.94 -16.08 -11.14
CA LYS A 67 -1.64 -16.54 -9.78
C LYS A 67 -0.17 -16.34 -9.39
N THR A 68 0.73 -16.21 -10.35
CA THR A 68 2.15 -15.88 -10.12
C THR A 68 2.30 -14.59 -9.33
N GLY A 69 1.46 -13.58 -9.60
CA GLY A 69 1.44 -12.31 -8.90
C GLY A 69 1.20 -12.43 -7.38
N ASN A 70 0.49 -13.45 -6.91
CA ASN A 70 0.16 -13.61 -5.49
C ASN A 70 1.40 -13.69 -4.57
N ARG A 71 2.57 -14.03 -5.13
CA ARG A 71 3.85 -14.12 -4.41
C ARG A 71 4.81 -12.98 -4.75
N MET A 72 4.43 -12.10 -5.70
CA MET A 72 5.27 -11.02 -6.21
C MET A 72 4.75 -9.64 -5.77
N PHE A 73 4.24 -9.53 -4.55
CA PHE A 73 3.73 -8.27 -4.01
C PHE A 73 4.84 -7.38 -3.45
N ASN A 74 6.06 -7.91 -3.25
CA ASN A 74 7.27 -7.16 -2.91
C ASN A 74 8.44 -7.54 -3.81
N ALA A 75 9.29 -6.56 -4.12
CA ALA A 75 10.53 -6.72 -4.86
C ALA A 75 11.71 -6.16 -4.07
N ARG A 76 12.81 -6.91 -3.97
CA ARG A 76 13.98 -6.48 -3.19
C ARG A 76 14.84 -5.50 -3.99
N ALA A 77 15.13 -4.33 -3.46
CA ALA A 77 15.98 -3.29 -4.06
C ALA A 77 17.33 -3.82 -4.54
N GLU A 78 17.94 -4.72 -3.76
CA GLU A 78 19.28 -5.23 -4.01
C GLU A 78 19.38 -6.11 -5.28
N THR A 79 18.25 -6.61 -5.76
CA THR A 79 18.21 -7.58 -6.87
C THR A 79 17.34 -7.17 -8.05
N LEU A 80 16.71 -5.97 -8.03
CA LEU A 80 15.76 -5.52 -9.05
C LEU A 80 16.32 -5.57 -10.47
N ASP A 81 17.56 -5.08 -10.63
CA ASP A 81 18.26 -4.93 -11.91
C ASP A 81 18.63 -6.27 -12.58
N ARG A 82 18.68 -7.35 -11.82
CA ARG A 82 19.07 -8.68 -12.30
C ARG A 82 17.98 -9.74 -12.22
N ASN A 83 16.93 -9.51 -11.41
CA ASN A 83 15.82 -10.46 -11.28
C ASN A 83 14.95 -10.43 -12.55
N PRO A 84 14.78 -11.55 -13.26
CA PRO A 84 14.00 -11.62 -14.51
C PRO A 84 12.55 -11.11 -14.36
N ALA A 85 11.95 -11.28 -13.19
CA ALA A 85 10.59 -10.83 -12.95
C ALA A 85 10.46 -9.29 -12.85
N PHE A 86 11.52 -8.59 -12.41
CA PHE A 86 11.45 -7.18 -12.07
C PHE A 86 12.33 -6.27 -12.93
N ARG A 87 13.45 -6.77 -13.50
CA ARG A 87 14.43 -5.95 -14.20
C ARG A 87 13.85 -5.11 -15.34
N TYR A 88 12.90 -5.65 -16.10
CA TYR A 88 12.24 -4.91 -17.17
C TYR A 88 11.33 -3.82 -16.59
N ALA A 89 10.54 -4.14 -15.57
CA ALA A 89 9.67 -3.16 -14.91
C ALA A 89 10.50 -2.05 -14.23
N PHE A 90 11.63 -2.39 -13.60
CA PHE A 90 12.53 -1.41 -13.01
C PHE A 90 13.10 -0.44 -14.06
N SER A 91 13.46 -0.92 -15.26
CA SER A 91 13.98 -0.04 -16.32
C SER A 91 12.91 0.80 -17.01
N LYS A 92 11.64 0.34 -17.10
CA LYS A 92 10.63 0.93 -17.99
C LYS A 92 9.29 1.27 -17.33
N ARG A 93 8.94 0.68 -16.20
CA ARG A 93 7.58 0.68 -15.67
C ARG A 93 7.58 0.89 -14.15
N ARG A 94 8.05 2.07 -13.74
CA ARG A 94 8.03 2.50 -12.35
C ARG A 94 6.72 3.21 -12.04
N CYS A 95 6.31 3.15 -10.78
CA CYS A 95 5.17 3.88 -10.24
C CYS A 95 5.47 4.31 -8.81
N LEU A 96 4.65 5.22 -8.29
CA LEU A 96 4.55 5.46 -6.87
C LEU A 96 3.26 4.80 -6.37
N VAL A 97 3.32 4.22 -5.18
CA VAL A 97 2.15 3.64 -4.51
C VAL A 97 1.84 4.53 -3.31
N PRO A 98 0.80 5.37 -3.38
CA PRO A 98 0.36 6.17 -2.25
C PRO A 98 -0.11 5.25 -1.11
N ALA A 99 0.32 5.53 0.11
CA ALA A 99 -0.18 4.85 1.30
C ALA A 99 -0.32 5.86 2.44
N ASP A 100 -1.49 5.91 3.10
CA ASP A 100 -1.66 6.73 4.30
C ASP A 100 -0.96 6.10 5.49
N ALA A 101 -0.96 4.76 5.54
CA ALA A 101 -0.20 3.95 6.47
C ALA A 101 0.17 2.61 5.83
N TYR A 102 1.18 1.95 6.35
CA TYR A 102 1.36 0.52 6.13
C TYR A 102 1.47 -0.20 7.47
N TYR A 103 1.20 -1.51 7.48
CA TYR A 103 1.24 -2.31 8.70
C TYR A 103 2.39 -3.30 8.68
N GLU A 104 3.02 -3.46 9.84
CA GLU A 104 3.99 -4.53 10.12
C GLU A 104 3.72 -5.17 11.49
N TRP A 105 4.18 -6.39 11.68
CA TRP A 105 3.84 -7.20 12.84
C TRP A 105 5.05 -7.52 13.69
N LYS A 106 5.06 -6.99 14.91
CA LYS A 106 6.01 -7.39 15.93
C LYS A 106 5.64 -8.77 16.48
N ARG A 107 6.60 -9.68 16.47
CA ARG A 107 6.44 -11.01 17.06
C ARG A 107 6.90 -10.99 18.52
N ALA A 108 6.02 -11.44 19.43
CA ALA A 108 6.32 -11.66 20.83
C ALA A 108 5.79 -13.06 21.20
N GLY A 109 6.66 -14.08 21.14
CA GLY A 109 6.25 -15.48 21.27
C GLY A 109 5.27 -15.88 20.16
N ASN A 110 4.09 -16.36 20.56
CA ASN A 110 3.02 -16.76 19.63
C ASN A 110 2.11 -15.58 19.22
N VAL A 111 2.34 -14.40 19.76
CA VAL A 111 1.53 -13.22 19.49
C VAL A 111 2.14 -12.42 18.35
N ARG A 112 1.30 -11.96 17.44
CA ARG A 112 1.64 -11.00 16.39
C ARG A 112 0.90 -9.70 16.65
N GLN A 113 1.60 -8.70 17.19
CA GLN A 113 1.06 -7.39 17.43
C GLN A 113 1.28 -6.52 16.19
N PRO A 114 0.20 -6.05 15.51
CA PRO A 114 0.32 -5.13 14.39
C PRO A 114 0.66 -3.72 14.88
N TYR A 115 1.44 -3.03 14.06
CA TYR A 115 1.77 -1.62 14.17
C TYR A 115 1.40 -0.93 12.88
N ALA A 116 0.79 0.25 12.98
CA ALA A 116 0.67 1.17 11.86
C ALA A 116 1.94 2.03 11.80
N ILE A 117 2.44 2.22 10.58
CA ILE A 117 3.57 3.07 10.27
C ILE A 117 3.07 4.17 9.37
N VAL A 118 3.25 5.41 9.79
CA VAL A 118 2.71 6.62 9.17
C VAL A 118 3.76 7.71 9.05
N ARG A 119 3.46 8.75 8.30
CA ARG A 119 4.23 9.99 8.34
C ARG A 119 3.70 10.91 9.46
N PRO A 120 4.59 11.51 10.28
CA PRO A 120 4.17 12.40 11.37
C PRO A 120 3.50 13.69 10.88
N ASP A 121 3.76 14.11 9.64
CA ASP A 121 3.13 15.28 9.02
C ASP A 121 1.72 14.99 8.44
N GLY A 122 1.25 13.74 8.55
CA GLY A 122 -0.06 13.31 8.04
C GLY A 122 -0.16 13.21 6.52
N ARG A 123 0.91 13.48 5.76
CA ARG A 123 0.93 13.30 4.30
C ARG A 123 1.03 11.81 3.93
N PRO A 124 0.54 11.39 2.76
CA PRO A 124 0.71 10.02 2.32
C PRO A 124 2.18 9.69 2.07
N ILE A 125 2.53 8.44 2.29
CA ILE A 125 3.84 7.87 1.95
C ILE A 125 3.83 7.53 0.45
N ALA A 126 4.83 7.99 -0.30
CA ALA A 126 5.01 7.61 -1.69
C ALA A 126 5.95 6.39 -1.76
N LEU A 127 5.40 5.19 -1.79
CA LEU A 127 6.19 3.97 -1.86
C LEU A 127 6.71 3.71 -3.28
N ALA A 128 7.98 3.31 -3.40
CA ALA A 128 8.55 2.89 -4.68
C ALA A 128 7.83 1.65 -5.20
N GLY A 129 7.28 1.73 -6.40
CA GLY A 129 6.59 0.62 -7.04
C GLY A 129 7.11 0.33 -8.46
N LEU A 130 6.90 -0.91 -8.88
CA LEU A 130 7.09 -1.33 -10.27
C LEU A 130 5.78 -1.92 -10.77
N TRP A 131 5.45 -1.73 -12.04
CA TRP A 131 4.23 -2.28 -12.60
C TRP A 131 4.47 -3.09 -13.87
N ALA A 132 3.53 -3.98 -14.20
CA ALA A 132 3.53 -4.77 -15.42
C ALA A 132 2.10 -4.90 -15.96
N GLY A 133 2.01 -5.13 -17.28
CA GLY A 133 0.79 -5.60 -17.93
C GLY A 133 1.01 -7.04 -18.38
N TRP A 134 0.12 -7.91 -17.99
CA TRP A 134 0.03 -9.28 -18.42
C TRP A 134 -1.25 -9.46 -19.23
N LYS A 135 -1.16 -10.16 -20.36
CA LYS A 135 -2.32 -10.46 -21.22
C LYS A 135 -2.65 -11.94 -21.12
N ASP A 136 -3.90 -12.22 -20.80
CA ASP A 136 -4.45 -13.57 -20.89
C ASP A 136 -4.56 -13.96 -22.37
N GLU A 137 -3.93 -15.05 -22.77
CA GLU A 137 -3.92 -15.50 -24.16
C GLU A 137 -5.26 -16.09 -24.59
N ASP A 138 -6.02 -16.65 -23.65
CA ASP A 138 -7.31 -17.29 -23.94
C ASP A 138 -8.45 -16.25 -24.03
N THR A 139 -8.47 -15.26 -23.15
CA THR A 139 -9.53 -14.26 -23.08
C THR A 139 -9.19 -12.94 -23.75
N GLY A 140 -7.90 -12.65 -23.93
CA GLY A 140 -7.38 -11.36 -24.40
C GLY A 140 -7.41 -10.24 -23.35
N GLU A 141 -7.86 -10.52 -22.14
CA GLU A 141 -7.91 -9.59 -21.03
C GLU A 141 -6.50 -9.11 -20.61
N VAL A 142 -6.35 -7.83 -20.31
CA VAL A 142 -5.09 -7.25 -19.85
C VAL A 142 -5.19 -6.87 -18.38
N ILE A 143 -4.49 -7.62 -17.52
CA ILE A 143 -4.33 -7.32 -16.10
C ILE A 143 -3.11 -6.44 -15.90
N ARG A 144 -3.30 -5.24 -15.34
CA ARG A 144 -2.21 -4.41 -14.86
C ARG A 144 -1.98 -4.65 -13.38
N SER A 145 -0.73 -4.86 -13.01
CA SER A 145 -0.36 -5.24 -11.65
C SER A 145 0.92 -4.54 -11.21
N PHE A 146 1.08 -4.38 -9.90
CA PHE A 146 2.26 -3.72 -9.33
C PHE A 146 2.87 -4.50 -8.18
N THR A 147 4.10 -4.15 -7.82
CA THR A 147 4.82 -4.62 -6.63
C THR A 147 5.43 -3.44 -5.90
N ILE A 148 5.58 -3.55 -4.59
CA ILE A 148 6.26 -2.55 -3.75
C ILE A 148 7.73 -2.93 -3.60
N VAL A 149 8.62 -1.98 -3.81
CA VAL A 149 10.06 -2.17 -3.61
C VAL A 149 10.38 -2.09 -2.12
N THR A 150 11.21 -3.03 -1.63
CA THR A 150 11.64 -3.07 -0.22
C THR A 150 13.16 -3.05 -0.12
N ALA A 151 13.68 -2.39 0.92
CA ALA A 151 15.09 -2.38 1.31
C ALA A 151 15.28 -2.98 2.72
N GLY A 152 16.52 -3.03 3.22
CA GLY A 152 16.78 -3.35 4.63
C GLY A 152 16.04 -2.38 5.55
N ALA A 153 15.72 -2.81 6.77
CA ALA A 153 15.10 -1.95 7.76
C ALA A 153 16.07 -0.88 8.25
N ASN A 154 15.55 0.32 8.57
CA ASN A 154 16.25 1.32 9.39
C ASN A 154 16.17 0.94 10.89
N ASP A 155 16.79 1.75 11.77
CA ASP A 155 16.86 1.45 13.20
C ASP A 155 15.47 1.44 13.88
N MET A 156 14.52 2.26 13.40
CA MET A 156 13.13 2.27 13.90
C MET A 156 12.40 0.97 13.57
N MET A 157 12.56 0.44 12.35
CA MET A 157 11.85 -0.74 11.87
C MET A 157 12.50 -2.08 12.27
N ALA A 158 13.82 -2.10 12.48
CA ALA A 158 14.58 -3.32 12.79
C ALA A 158 14.02 -4.15 13.97
N PRO A 159 13.48 -3.55 15.04
CA PRO A 159 12.85 -4.31 16.13
C PRO A 159 11.55 -5.03 15.76
N ILE A 160 10.93 -4.70 14.61
CA ILE A 160 9.66 -5.26 14.13
C ILE A 160 9.89 -6.21 12.96
N HIS A 161 10.65 -5.76 11.97
CA HIS A 161 10.93 -6.53 10.76
C HIS A 161 12.30 -6.14 10.18
N ASP A 162 12.98 -7.07 9.52
CA ASP A 162 14.30 -6.88 8.86
C ASP A 162 14.21 -6.13 7.51
N ARG A 163 13.00 -5.84 7.02
CA ARG A 163 12.72 -5.12 5.77
C ARG A 163 11.70 -4.03 5.98
N MET A 164 11.79 -2.98 5.15
CA MET A 164 10.78 -1.93 5.05
C MET A 164 10.54 -1.55 3.58
N PRO A 165 9.37 -0.99 3.23
CA PRO A 165 9.15 -0.45 1.89
C PRO A 165 10.07 0.77 1.67
N VAL A 166 10.53 0.94 0.43
CA VAL A 166 11.29 2.12 0.03
C VAL A 166 10.33 3.28 -0.20
N MET A 167 10.62 4.42 0.38
CA MET A 167 9.92 5.68 0.13
C MET A 167 10.69 6.51 -0.89
N ILE A 168 9.99 7.12 -1.82
CA ILE A 168 10.57 8.10 -2.76
C ILE A 168 10.21 9.49 -2.26
N PRO A 169 11.19 10.32 -1.90
CA PRO A 169 10.92 11.69 -1.47
C PRO A 169 10.37 12.52 -2.62
N GLU A 170 9.62 13.58 -2.29
CA GLU A 170 8.86 14.36 -3.26
C GLU A 170 9.73 14.95 -4.38
N GLU A 171 10.91 15.45 -4.03
CA GLU A 171 11.90 16.00 -4.97
C GLU A 171 12.49 14.95 -5.94
N ALA A 172 12.24 13.66 -5.69
CA ALA A 172 12.69 12.57 -6.54
C ALA A 172 11.56 11.92 -7.36
N TRP A 173 10.30 12.34 -7.19
CA TRP A 173 9.17 11.71 -7.89
C TRP A 173 9.29 11.82 -9.40
N GLU A 174 9.60 13.00 -9.94
CA GLU A 174 9.82 13.21 -11.38
C GLU A 174 10.90 12.28 -11.90
N ARG A 175 12.05 12.26 -11.23
CA ARG A 175 13.19 11.40 -11.62
C ARG A 175 12.86 9.92 -11.52
N TRP A 176 12.12 9.49 -10.49
CA TRP A 176 11.70 8.10 -10.33
C TRP A 176 10.73 7.65 -11.43
N LEU A 177 9.79 8.50 -11.80
CA LEU A 177 8.75 8.20 -12.78
C LEU A 177 9.21 8.43 -14.24
N ASP A 178 10.34 9.11 -14.47
CA ASP A 178 10.85 9.46 -15.80
C ASP A 178 11.05 8.21 -16.68
N PRO A 179 10.24 8.02 -17.75
CA PRO A 179 10.29 6.83 -18.59
C PRO A 179 11.57 6.71 -19.42
N GLU A 180 12.32 7.80 -19.60
CA GLU A 180 13.54 7.84 -20.40
C GLU A 180 14.79 7.32 -19.67
N ARG A 181 14.73 7.26 -18.32
CA ARG A 181 15.82 6.71 -17.49
C ARG A 181 15.81 5.19 -17.49
N THR A 182 16.30 4.58 -18.57
CA THR A 182 16.10 3.14 -18.84
C THR A 182 17.38 2.31 -18.81
N SER A 183 18.55 2.98 -18.79
CA SER A 183 19.86 2.30 -18.84
C SER A 183 20.98 3.21 -18.32
N GLY A 184 22.17 2.65 -18.17
CA GLY A 184 23.39 3.38 -17.81
C GLY A 184 23.29 4.15 -16.50
N ASP A 185 23.84 5.35 -16.49
CA ASP A 185 23.90 6.22 -15.30
C ASP A 185 22.52 6.57 -14.76
N GLY A 186 21.54 6.79 -15.64
CA GLY A 186 20.16 7.08 -15.24
C GLY A 186 19.54 5.97 -14.40
N LEU A 187 19.77 4.70 -14.77
CA LEU A 187 19.26 3.56 -14.00
C LEU A 187 20.06 3.36 -12.70
N ALA A 188 21.36 3.66 -12.71
CA ALA A 188 22.18 3.63 -11.50
C ALA A 188 21.74 4.68 -10.47
N GLU A 189 21.41 5.91 -10.91
CA GLU A 189 20.84 6.94 -10.05
C GLU A 189 19.51 6.50 -9.41
N LEU A 190 18.61 5.90 -10.20
CA LEU A 190 17.34 5.38 -9.69
C LEU A 190 17.56 4.27 -8.67
N LYS A 191 18.55 3.43 -8.86
CA LYS A 191 18.93 2.40 -7.88
C LYS A 191 19.44 3.02 -6.59
N GLY A 192 20.15 4.16 -6.67
CA GLY A 192 20.60 4.95 -5.52
C GLY A 192 19.48 5.51 -4.65
N LEU A 193 18.26 5.67 -5.19
CA LEU A 193 17.08 6.08 -4.40
C LEU A 193 16.49 4.93 -3.56
N LEU A 194 16.88 3.68 -3.84
CA LEU A 194 16.27 2.50 -3.23
C LEU A 194 16.96 2.13 -1.92
N VAL A 195 16.94 3.05 -0.98
CA VAL A 195 17.52 2.94 0.36
C VAL A 195 16.42 3.01 1.42
N PRO A 196 16.69 2.54 2.64
CA PRO A 196 15.78 2.79 3.78
C PRO A 196 15.58 4.30 3.97
N SER A 197 14.37 4.71 4.39
CA SER A 197 14.16 6.11 4.81
C SER A 197 14.89 6.40 6.12
N ASP A 198 15.22 7.67 6.35
CA ASP A 198 15.74 8.13 7.64
C ASP A 198 14.71 7.90 8.76
N ASP A 199 15.18 7.64 9.98
CA ASP A 199 14.32 7.29 11.12
C ASP A 199 13.26 8.36 11.45
N GLY A 200 13.58 9.65 11.26
CA GLY A 200 12.67 10.76 11.55
C GLY A 200 11.53 10.97 10.52
N TRP A 201 11.49 10.21 9.45
CA TRP A 201 10.48 10.35 8.39
C TRP A 201 9.18 9.60 8.69
N LEU A 202 9.25 8.65 9.57
CA LEU A 202 8.13 7.80 9.94
C LEU A 202 7.98 7.73 11.46
N GLU A 203 6.77 7.49 11.89
CA GLU A 203 6.45 7.08 13.25
C GLU A 203 5.64 5.79 13.22
N MET A 204 5.63 5.06 14.33
CA MET A 204 4.86 3.84 14.45
C MET A 204 4.18 3.72 15.81
N TYR A 205 3.00 3.13 15.80
CA TYR A 205 2.24 2.85 17.01
C TYR A 205 1.46 1.54 16.88
N PRO A 206 1.17 0.86 18.01
CA PRO A 206 0.40 -0.37 17.99
C PRO A 206 -1.06 -0.10 17.65
N VAL A 207 -1.66 -1.01 16.87
CA VAL A 207 -3.06 -0.96 16.46
C VAL A 207 -3.79 -2.24 16.79
N SER A 208 -5.11 -2.23 16.66
CA SER A 208 -5.97 -3.38 16.95
C SER A 208 -5.59 -4.61 16.11
N ARG A 209 -5.61 -5.80 16.74
CA ARG A 209 -5.42 -7.07 16.03
C ARG A 209 -6.54 -7.40 15.04
N ARG A 210 -7.62 -6.64 15.00
CA ARG A 210 -8.66 -6.77 13.98
C ARG A 210 -8.10 -6.61 12.56
N VAL A 211 -7.01 -5.86 12.38
CA VAL A 211 -6.31 -5.72 11.09
C VAL A 211 -5.77 -7.06 10.55
N ASN A 212 -5.59 -8.09 11.40
CA ASN A 212 -5.13 -9.41 10.97
C ASN A 212 -6.10 -10.10 10.00
N ASP A 213 -7.39 -9.85 10.14
CA ASP A 213 -8.42 -10.36 9.23
C ASP A 213 -8.62 -9.36 8.09
N VAL A 214 -8.32 -9.78 6.86
CA VAL A 214 -8.46 -8.95 5.65
C VAL A 214 -9.90 -8.54 5.34
N ARG A 215 -10.89 -9.18 5.97
CA ARG A 215 -12.31 -8.84 5.81
C ARG A 215 -12.71 -7.61 6.61
N ASN A 216 -11.93 -7.25 7.62
CA ASN A 216 -12.13 -6.00 8.35
C ASN A 216 -11.56 -4.86 7.52
N ASP A 217 -12.34 -3.80 7.29
CA ASP A 217 -11.94 -2.61 6.55
C ASP A 217 -12.68 -1.39 7.12
N GLY A 218 -12.05 -0.69 8.06
CA GLY A 218 -12.66 0.45 8.74
C GLY A 218 -11.63 1.34 9.44
N PRO A 219 -12.00 2.59 9.77
CA PRO A 219 -11.08 3.58 10.33
C PRO A 219 -10.50 3.17 11.68
N ASP A 220 -11.19 2.36 12.46
CA ASP A 220 -10.72 1.83 13.74
C ASP A 220 -9.45 0.97 13.64
N LEU A 221 -9.12 0.50 12.44
CA LEU A 221 -7.92 -0.33 12.22
C LEU A 221 -6.62 0.46 12.26
N VAL A 222 -6.66 1.77 12.06
CA VAL A 222 -5.49 2.68 12.12
C VAL A 222 -5.42 3.46 13.42
N GLU A 223 -6.39 3.31 14.31
CA GLU A 223 -6.38 3.97 15.60
C GLU A 223 -5.34 3.35 16.55
N PRO A 224 -4.53 4.17 17.24
CA PRO A 224 -3.59 3.67 18.23
C PRO A 224 -4.32 3.01 19.40
N ILE A 225 -3.80 1.88 19.88
CA ILE A 225 -4.29 1.21 21.08
C ILE A 225 -3.36 1.48 22.27
N SER A 226 -3.92 1.36 23.50
CA SER A 226 -3.16 1.57 24.71
C SER A 226 -2.13 0.43 24.95
N PRO A 227 -1.06 0.67 25.74
CA PRO A 227 -0.13 -0.38 26.17
C PRO A 227 -0.81 -1.53 26.91
N GLU A 228 -1.91 -1.25 27.64
CA GLU A 228 -2.70 -2.25 28.36
C GLU A 228 -3.43 -3.17 27.38
N ASP A 229 -4.00 -2.61 26.30
CA ASP A 229 -4.64 -3.38 25.23
C ASP A 229 -3.63 -4.25 24.47
N VAL A 230 -2.41 -3.76 24.27
CA VAL A 230 -1.31 -4.56 23.69
C VAL A 230 -1.03 -5.77 24.58
N ALA A 231 -0.93 -5.58 25.89
CA ALA A 231 -0.59 -6.63 26.84
C ALA A 231 -1.69 -7.71 26.97
N THR A 232 -2.96 -7.28 26.97
CA THR A 232 -4.12 -8.17 27.11
C THR A 232 -4.58 -8.81 25.81
N GLY A 233 -4.09 -8.32 24.69
CA GLY A 233 -4.59 -8.72 23.37
C GLY A 233 -5.96 -8.14 23.05
N GLY A 234 -6.41 -7.18 23.87
CA GLY A 234 -7.64 -6.44 23.70
C GLY A 234 -7.45 -5.36 22.65
N GLY A 235 -8.24 -5.41 21.66
CA GLY A 235 -8.71 -4.31 20.83
C GLY A 235 -10.23 -4.41 20.90
N PRO A 236 -11.00 -3.47 20.38
CA PRO A 236 -12.44 -3.52 20.43
C PRO A 236 -12.92 -4.89 20.00
N THR A 237 -13.63 -5.57 20.92
CA THR A 237 -14.16 -6.91 20.73
C THR A 237 -15.20 -6.89 19.59
N LYS A 238 -15.45 -8.05 18.97
CA LYS A 238 -16.46 -8.26 17.92
C LYS A 238 -17.88 -7.76 18.26
N ASP A 239 -18.11 -7.30 19.47
CA ASP A 239 -19.41 -6.90 20.02
C ASP A 239 -19.66 -5.40 20.04
N ALA A 240 -18.78 -4.57 19.48
CA ALA A 240 -19.13 -3.18 19.21
C ALA A 240 -20.12 -3.14 18.03
N PRO A 241 -21.35 -2.61 18.19
CA PRO A 241 -22.32 -2.54 17.12
C PRO A 241 -21.74 -1.75 15.95
N ASP A 242 -21.83 -2.32 14.74
CA ASP A 242 -21.48 -1.63 13.50
C ASP A 242 -22.30 -0.32 13.43
N PRO A 243 -21.68 0.87 13.43
CA PRO A 243 -22.41 2.13 13.33
C PRO A 243 -23.23 2.28 12.04
N ARG A 244 -23.11 1.34 11.10
CA ARG A 244 -23.88 1.26 9.87
C ARG A 244 -25.13 0.37 9.96
N THR A 245 -25.34 -0.28 11.11
CA THR A 245 -26.59 -1.05 11.33
C THR A 245 -27.65 -0.08 11.83
N PRO A 246 -28.73 0.23 11.06
CA PRO A 246 -29.84 1.02 11.57
C PRO A 246 -30.40 0.32 12.82
N GLY A 247 -30.56 1.07 13.90
CA GLY A 247 -31.09 0.54 15.15
C GLY A 247 -32.45 -0.10 14.92
N LEU A 248 -32.62 -1.32 15.43
CA LEU A 248 -33.85 -2.12 15.35
C LEU A 248 -35.01 -1.57 16.22
N PHE A 249 -34.99 -0.27 16.56
CA PHE A 249 -35.98 0.38 17.43
C PHE A 249 -36.37 1.78 16.96
N ASP A 250 -36.77 1.91 15.69
CA ASP A 250 -37.49 3.10 15.20
C ASP A 250 -38.81 2.71 14.54
N ASP A 251 -39.54 1.77 15.15
CA ASP A 251 -40.97 1.61 14.94
C ASP A 251 -41.69 2.22 16.14
N ASP A 252 -41.95 3.51 16.10
CA ASP A 252 -42.94 4.16 16.96
C ASP A 252 -44.30 4.17 16.24
N PRO A 253 -45.25 3.32 16.64
CA PRO A 253 -46.62 3.46 16.16
C PRO A 253 -47.36 4.47 16.98
N GLY A 254 -47.09 5.75 16.71
CA GLY A 254 -47.69 6.88 17.37
C GLY A 254 -48.80 7.52 16.62
N ILE A 255 -50.01 7.23 17.08
CA ILE A 255 -51.16 8.14 17.27
C ILE A 255 -52.11 8.28 16.09
N SER A 256 -53.11 7.43 16.14
CA SER A 256 -54.49 7.76 15.77
C SER A 256 -55.10 8.83 16.73
N ALA A 257 -55.61 9.88 16.19
CA ALA A 257 -56.63 10.70 16.86
C ALA A 257 -57.54 11.39 15.86
N SER A 258 -58.78 10.95 15.87
CA SER A 258 -60.06 11.66 15.66
C SER A 258 -60.20 12.61 14.47
#